data_b6f8817d0222b0e12a4c8c4b1b8ee5b6
#
_entry.id   b6f8817d0222b0e12a4c8c4b1b8ee5b6
#
_cell.length_a   1.000
_cell.length_b   1.000
_cell.length_c   1.000
_cell.angle_alpha   90.00
_cell.angle_beta   90.00
_cell.angle_gamma   90.00
#
_symmetry.space_group_name_H-M   'P 1'
#
loop_
_entity.id
_entity.type
_entity.pdbx_description
1 polymer ?
#
loop_
_entity_poly.entity_id
_entity_poly.type
_entity_poly.pdbx_seq_one_letter_code
_entity_poly.pdbx_strand_id
1 'polypeptide(L)'
;MKLYSRSILFATSVVLMTAFYSCNSDEPKMHVTPEYVRIPNGLTSQIKSYTGFTLSYNKDNRTPNYVAWELLRSEVATDMSRSDNFWQDPDIDGCTKHSDYTRSGYDRGHMCPAADQKWSTKAMNDCFVIANMCPQLHDLNSGAWQTLEDKERQWAKRDSAVWIVAGPIYSKADTTYFESSKVRVPGAFFKVLVAPYLKEPRGIAFVYPHMKCSGNMQDYATTIDEVEKITGFDFFASLPDDIEKKVESTFSFTDWNR
;
A
#
# COMPACT_ATOMS: atom_id res chain seq x y z
N MET A 1 18.05 -51.45 -39.53
CA MET A 1 18.39 -50.70 -38.31
C MET A 1 17.49 -49.48 -38.31
N LYS A 2 16.35 -49.52 -37.55
CA LYS A 2 15.34 -48.46 -37.53
C LYS A 2 15.58 -47.58 -36.30
N LEU A 3 15.87 -46.31 -36.55
CA LEU A 3 15.97 -45.27 -35.51
C LEU A 3 14.55 -44.79 -35.13
N TYR A 4 14.17 -44.97 -33.89
CA TYR A 4 12.96 -44.38 -33.31
C TYR A 4 13.27 -42.97 -32.76
N SER A 5 12.69 -41.97 -33.39
CA SER A 5 12.62 -40.60 -32.86
C SER A 5 11.58 -40.53 -31.75
N ARG A 6 11.97 -40.18 -30.52
CA ARG A 6 11.07 -39.88 -29.42
C ARG A 6 10.76 -38.38 -29.40
N SER A 7 9.55 -38.05 -29.80
CA SER A 7 9.02 -36.72 -29.63
C SER A 7 8.61 -36.54 -28.16
N ILE A 8 9.22 -35.57 -27.48
CA ILE A 8 8.84 -35.16 -26.12
C ILE A 8 7.75 -34.09 -26.28
N LEU A 9 6.52 -34.46 -25.93
CA LEU A 9 5.43 -33.48 -25.72
C LEU A 9 5.65 -32.75 -24.40
N PHE A 10 5.90 -31.46 -24.48
CA PHE A 10 5.74 -30.57 -23.30
C PHE A 10 4.26 -30.28 -23.11
N ALA A 11 3.68 -30.86 -22.08
CA ALA A 11 2.35 -30.47 -21.61
C ALA A 11 2.47 -29.20 -20.77
N THR A 12 2.07 -28.07 -21.32
CA THR A 12 1.85 -26.82 -20.56
C THR A 12 0.57 -26.97 -19.75
N SER A 13 0.72 -27.17 -18.46
CA SER A 13 -0.39 -27.17 -17.51
C SER A 13 -0.83 -25.72 -17.28
N VAL A 14 -1.89 -25.31 -17.96
CA VAL A 14 -2.62 -24.10 -17.62
C VAL A 14 -3.39 -24.40 -16.32
N VAL A 15 -2.92 -23.84 -15.20
CA VAL A 15 -3.65 -23.87 -13.94
C VAL A 15 -4.73 -22.81 -14.02
N LEU A 16 -5.95 -23.23 -14.38
CA LEU A 16 -7.15 -22.42 -14.21
C LEU A 16 -7.43 -22.33 -12.70
N MET A 17 -7.12 -21.19 -12.07
CA MET A 17 -7.61 -20.88 -10.73
C MET A 17 -9.11 -20.55 -10.81
N THR A 18 -9.95 -21.55 -10.66
CA THR A 18 -11.37 -21.36 -10.35
C THR A 18 -11.48 -20.98 -8.87
N ALA A 19 -11.79 -19.72 -8.59
CA ALA A 19 -12.16 -19.28 -7.26
C ALA A 19 -13.48 -19.96 -6.85
N PHE A 20 -13.38 -21.02 -6.03
CA PHE A 20 -14.54 -21.57 -5.35
C PHE A 20 -14.92 -20.67 -4.18
N TYR A 21 -16.03 -19.96 -4.30
CA TYR A 21 -16.73 -19.38 -3.16
C TYR A 21 -17.24 -20.53 -2.28
N SER A 22 -16.48 -20.84 -1.22
CA SER A 22 -16.95 -21.68 -0.13
C SER A 22 -17.28 -20.78 1.06
N CYS A 23 -18.55 -20.64 1.37
CA CYS A 23 -18.98 -20.15 2.68
C CYS A 23 -18.65 -21.22 3.72
N ASN A 24 -17.65 -21.02 4.51
CA ASN A 24 -17.51 -21.32 5.94
C ASN A 24 -16.04 -21.40 6.34
N SER A 25 -15.64 -20.52 7.20
CA SER A 25 -14.79 -20.72 8.38
C SER A 25 -14.15 -19.39 8.77
N ASP A 26 -14.19 -19.09 10.06
CA ASP A 26 -13.63 -17.91 10.72
C ASP A 26 -12.07 -17.94 10.78
N GLU A 27 -11.41 -18.37 9.74
CA GLU A 27 -9.98 -18.20 9.61
C GLU A 27 -9.67 -16.86 8.97
N PRO A 28 -8.80 -16.04 9.57
CA PRO A 28 -8.39 -14.77 8.98
C PRO A 28 -7.72 -15.05 7.63
N LYS A 29 -8.39 -14.70 6.55
CA LYS A 29 -7.78 -14.75 5.21
C LYS A 29 -6.58 -13.81 5.23
N MET A 30 -5.41 -14.35 4.97
CA MET A 30 -4.19 -13.58 4.82
C MET A 30 -4.29 -12.80 3.52
N HIS A 31 -4.68 -11.53 3.60
CA HIS A 31 -4.75 -10.63 2.46
C HIS A 31 -3.34 -10.18 2.10
N VAL A 32 -2.68 -10.98 1.29
CA VAL A 32 -1.33 -10.68 0.85
C VAL A 32 -1.25 -10.92 -0.65
N THR A 33 -0.91 -9.88 -1.35
CA THR A 33 -0.32 -10.05 -2.65
C THR A 33 0.97 -9.23 -2.71
N PRO A 34 2.11 -9.87 -2.48
CA PRO A 34 3.41 -9.23 -2.57
C PRO A 34 3.73 -8.73 -3.98
N GLU A 35 2.91 -9.07 -4.96
CA GLU A 35 3.14 -8.80 -6.39
C GLU A 35 2.47 -7.51 -6.90
N TYR A 36 1.86 -6.70 -6.02
CA TYR A 36 1.25 -5.44 -6.45
C TYR A 36 2.24 -4.37 -6.87
N VAL A 37 3.51 -4.49 -6.49
CA VAL A 37 4.51 -3.45 -6.77
C VAL A 37 5.84 -4.08 -7.18
N ARG A 38 6.29 -3.79 -8.39
CA ARG A 38 7.68 -4.01 -8.77
C ARG A 38 8.48 -2.74 -8.48
N ILE A 39 9.63 -2.89 -7.87
CA ILE A 39 10.51 -1.78 -7.53
C ILE A 39 11.73 -1.75 -8.46
N PRO A 40 12.35 -0.56 -8.67
CA PRO A 40 13.55 -0.44 -9.48
C PRO A 40 14.69 -1.33 -8.98
N ASN A 41 15.47 -1.87 -9.90
CA ASN A 41 16.67 -2.61 -9.58
C ASN A 41 17.65 -1.73 -8.77
N GLY A 42 18.18 -2.30 -7.69
CA GLY A 42 19.14 -1.61 -6.82
C GLY A 42 18.53 -0.73 -5.73
N LEU A 43 17.20 -0.62 -5.67
CA LEU A 43 16.57 0.02 -4.51
C LEU A 43 16.67 -0.91 -3.30
N THR A 44 17.17 -0.39 -2.17
CA THR A 44 17.20 -1.13 -0.91
C THR A 44 15.79 -1.51 -0.49
N SER A 45 15.54 -2.81 -0.29
CA SER A 45 14.22 -3.34 0.01
C SER A 45 14.30 -4.60 0.86
N GLN A 46 13.47 -4.66 1.89
CA GLN A 46 13.18 -5.84 2.69
C GLN A 46 11.66 -6.04 2.67
N ILE A 47 11.18 -7.11 2.02
CA ILE A 47 9.76 -7.42 1.95
C ILE A 47 9.35 -8.14 3.22
N LYS A 48 8.29 -7.64 3.86
CA LYS A 48 7.69 -8.27 5.04
C LYS A 48 6.16 -8.26 4.91
N SER A 49 5.56 -9.43 5.12
CA SER A 49 4.10 -9.58 5.14
C SER A 49 3.60 -9.67 6.57
N TYR A 50 2.51 -8.96 6.83
CA TYR A 50 1.75 -8.96 8.08
C TYR A 50 0.33 -9.46 7.82
N THR A 51 -0.49 -9.57 8.84
CA THR A 51 -1.84 -10.13 8.71
C THR A 51 -2.71 -9.38 7.70
N GLY A 52 -2.62 -8.05 7.65
CA GLY A 52 -3.48 -7.21 6.82
C GLY A 52 -2.75 -6.42 5.73
N PHE A 53 -1.43 -6.53 5.60
CA PHE A 53 -0.66 -5.78 4.60
C PHE A 53 0.72 -6.39 4.36
N THR A 54 1.34 -6.01 3.26
CA THR A 54 2.75 -6.28 2.95
C THR A 54 3.47 -4.95 2.75
N LEU A 55 4.72 -4.86 3.18
CA LEU A 55 5.55 -3.68 2.96
C LEU A 55 6.92 -4.05 2.39
N SER A 56 7.51 -3.08 1.71
CA SER A 56 8.93 -3.04 1.35
C SER A 56 9.63 -2.02 2.23
N TYR A 57 10.51 -2.46 3.13
CA TYR A 57 11.24 -1.57 4.03
C TYR A 57 12.59 -1.17 3.46
N ASN A 58 12.91 0.11 3.55
CA ASN A 58 14.20 0.68 3.14
C ASN A 58 15.03 1.03 4.37
N LYS A 59 16.06 0.25 4.65
CA LYS A 59 16.94 0.49 5.81
C LYS A 59 17.78 1.75 5.70
N ASP A 60 18.04 2.23 4.48
CA ASP A 60 18.85 3.43 4.26
C ASP A 60 18.04 4.70 4.55
N ASN A 61 16.75 4.71 4.18
CA ASN A 61 15.80 5.76 4.54
C ASN A 61 15.19 5.55 5.93
N ARG A 62 15.18 4.30 6.43
CA ARG A 62 14.56 3.86 7.68
C ARG A 62 13.04 4.07 7.73
N THR A 63 12.41 3.88 6.58
CA THR A 63 10.97 3.99 6.33
C THR A 63 10.57 2.94 5.30
N PRO A 64 9.28 2.61 5.14
CA PRO A 64 8.87 1.78 4.01
C PRO A 64 9.10 2.50 2.68
N ASN A 65 9.44 1.74 1.62
CA ASN A 65 9.33 2.21 0.24
C ASN A 65 7.85 2.32 -0.14
N TYR A 66 7.09 1.29 0.23
CA TYR A 66 5.64 1.23 0.09
C TYR A 66 5.03 0.28 1.13
N VAL A 67 3.73 0.42 1.33
CA VAL A 67 2.87 -0.52 2.06
C VAL A 67 1.66 -0.81 1.18
N ALA A 68 1.33 -2.08 0.97
CA ALA A 68 0.25 -2.54 0.09
C ALA A 68 -0.75 -3.42 0.83
N TRP A 69 -2.05 -3.18 0.61
CA TRP A 69 -3.13 -3.98 1.19
C TRP A 69 -4.38 -4.01 0.31
N GLU A 70 -5.21 -5.00 0.52
CA GLU A 70 -6.58 -5.02 0.05
C GLU A 70 -7.49 -4.60 1.21
N LEU A 71 -8.43 -3.72 0.95
CA LEU A 71 -9.45 -3.30 1.89
C LEU A 71 -10.81 -3.81 1.43
N LEU A 72 -11.36 -4.80 2.14
CA LEU A 72 -12.65 -5.40 1.80
C LEU A 72 -13.81 -4.67 2.46
N ARG A 73 -14.98 -4.69 1.82
CA ARG A 73 -16.25 -4.21 2.40
C ARG A 73 -16.53 -4.84 3.77
N SER A 74 -16.27 -6.14 3.92
CA SER A 74 -16.49 -6.88 5.17
C SER A 74 -15.58 -6.40 6.30
N GLU A 75 -14.37 -5.96 5.99
CA GLU A 75 -13.41 -5.47 6.97
C GLU A 75 -13.77 -4.06 7.47
N VAL A 76 -14.26 -3.21 6.56
CA VAL A 76 -14.70 -1.85 6.91
C VAL A 76 -15.96 -1.85 7.79
N ALA A 77 -16.73 -2.94 7.80
CA ALA A 77 -17.94 -3.08 8.60
C ALA A 77 -17.65 -3.37 10.09
N THR A 78 -16.39 -3.61 10.45
CA THR A 78 -16.00 -3.97 11.82
C THR A 78 -15.68 -2.72 12.66
N ASP A 79 -15.85 -2.83 13.99
CA ASP A 79 -15.62 -1.72 14.93
C ASP A 79 -14.79 -2.16 16.14
N MET A 80 -13.58 -2.65 15.88
CA MET A 80 -12.64 -2.96 16.94
C MET A 80 -11.97 -1.66 17.47
N SER A 81 -11.72 -1.61 18.75
CA SER A 81 -10.99 -0.50 19.37
C SER A 81 -9.57 -0.39 18.80
N ARG A 82 -9.12 0.84 18.60
CA ARG A 82 -7.75 1.14 18.17
C ARG A 82 -6.75 0.69 19.26
N SER A 83 -5.68 0.02 18.84
CA SER A 83 -4.46 -0.14 19.64
C SER A 83 -3.61 1.14 19.51
N ASP A 84 -2.73 1.42 20.47
CA ASP A 84 -1.67 2.42 20.33
C ASP A 84 -0.32 1.82 20.73
N ASN A 85 -0.22 0.50 20.65
CA ASN A 85 0.96 -0.25 21.06
C ASN A 85 1.97 -0.37 19.92
N PHE A 86 2.75 0.69 19.70
CA PHE A 86 3.82 0.71 18.70
C PHE A 86 4.95 -0.25 19.09
N TRP A 87 5.41 -1.03 18.11
CA TRP A 87 6.47 -2.01 18.29
C TRP A 87 7.46 -2.04 17.13
N GLN A 88 8.69 -2.48 17.40
CA GLN A 88 9.75 -2.65 16.40
C GLN A 88 9.79 -4.10 15.95
N ASP A 89 9.80 -4.35 14.64
CA ASP A 89 10.02 -5.70 14.12
C ASP A 89 11.52 -6.04 14.16
N PRO A 90 11.95 -7.04 14.95
CA PRO A 90 13.34 -7.42 15.06
C PRO A 90 13.90 -8.11 13.80
N ASP A 91 13.03 -8.61 12.93
CA ASP A 91 13.41 -9.28 11.69
C ASP A 91 13.69 -8.30 10.54
N ILE A 92 13.38 -7.00 10.71
CA ILE A 92 13.66 -5.96 9.73
C ILE A 92 14.96 -5.24 10.10
N ASP A 93 16.01 -5.43 9.28
CA ASP A 93 17.29 -4.74 9.46
C ASP A 93 17.10 -3.23 9.32
N GLY A 94 17.65 -2.48 10.28
CA GLY A 94 17.53 -1.02 10.32
C GLY A 94 16.15 -0.50 10.72
N CYS A 95 15.22 -1.36 11.17
CA CYS A 95 13.90 -0.93 11.63
C CYS A 95 14.02 0.13 12.73
N THR A 96 13.29 1.24 12.56
CA THR A 96 13.20 2.33 13.54
C THR A 96 12.49 1.87 14.82
N LYS A 97 12.67 2.66 15.89
CA LYS A 97 12.01 2.46 17.18
C LYS A 97 10.95 3.52 17.39
N HIS A 98 9.95 3.19 18.21
CA HIS A 98 8.93 4.15 18.65
C HIS A 98 9.57 5.43 19.24
N SER A 99 10.63 5.27 20.03
CA SER A 99 11.37 6.39 20.66
C SER A 99 12.02 7.33 19.67
N ASP A 100 12.36 6.88 18.45
CA ASP A 100 13.01 7.70 17.42
C ASP A 100 12.16 8.88 16.98
N TYR A 101 10.83 8.73 17.08
CA TYR A 101 9.85 9.79 16.75
C TYR A 101 9.58 10.75 17.91
N THR A 102 10.05 10.43 19.13
CA THR A 102 9.77 11.25 20.32
C THR A 102 10.46 12.60 20.19
N ARG A 103 9.67 13.69 20.25
CA ARG A 103 10.14 15.09 20.09
C ARG A 103 10.80 15.38 18.73
N SER A 104 10.50 14.58 17.70
CA SER A 104 11.01 14.82 16.34
C SER A 104 10.31 15.97 15.63
N GLY A 105 9.13 16.40 16.11
CA GLY A 105 8.28 17.36 15.42
C GLY A 105 7.34 16.72 14.37
N TYR A 106 7.41 15.39 14.21
CA TYR A 106 6.59 14.64 13.27
C TYR A 106 5.75 13.58 13.98
N ASP A 107 4.58 13.32 13.42
CA ASP A 107 3.73 12.19 13.80
C ASP A 107 4.35 10.87 13.28
N ARG A 108 3.93 9.77 13.89
CA ARG A 108 4.10 8.41 13.35
C ARG A 108 2.98 8.18 12.34
N GLY A 109 3.17 8.71 11.12
CA GLY A 109 2.17 8.60 10.06
C GLY A 109 2.07 7.17 9.56
N HIS A 110 0.90 6.56 9.73
CA HIS A 110 0.62 5.23 9.19
C HIS A 110 0.55 5.28 7.66
N MET A 111 1.17 4.30 6.98
CA MET A 111 0.93 4.10 5.56
C MET A 111 -0.32 3.21 5.38
N CYS A 112 -0.39 2.04 6.00
CA CYS A 112 -1.62 1.28 6.16
C CYS A 112 -2.31 1.69 7.48
N PRO A 113 -3.48 2.36 7.44
CA PRO A 113 -4.07 2.98 8.62
C PRO A 113 -4.72 1.97 9.57
N ALA A 114 -4.68 2.25 10.86
CA ALA A 114 -5.31 1.40 11.88
C ALA A 114 -6.82 1.22 11.67
N ALA A 115 -7.49 2.22 11.08
CA ALA A 115 -8.93 2.13 10.82
C ALA A 115 -9.30 1.09 9.77
N ASP A 116 -8.37 0.71 8.88
CA ASP A 116 -8.54 -0.34 7.89
C ASP A 116 -8.25 -1.75 8.46
N GLN A 117 -7.67 -1.82 9.65
CA GLN A 117 -7.24 -3.07 10.30
C GLN A 117 -8.13 -3.47 11.50
N LYS A 118 -9.32 -2.91 11.60
CA LYS A 118 -10.27 -3.16 12.70
C LYS A 118 -10.95 -4.54 12.67
N TRP A 119 -10.72 -5.32 11.64
CA TRP A 119 -11.36 -6.61 11.42
C TRP A 119 -10.70 -7.78 12.19
N SER A 120 -9.48 -7.59 12.70
CA SER A 120 -8.75 -8.59 13.46
C SER A 120 -7.85 -7.95 14.49
N THR A 121 -7.83 -8.51 15.71
CA THR A 121 -6.89 -8.09 16.78
C THR A 121 -5.45 -8.17 16.31
N LYS A 122 -5.11 -9.23 15.55
CA LYS A 122 -3.75 -9.39 15.02
C LYS A 122 -3.44 -8.35 13.96
N ALA A 123 -4.35 -8.10 13.01
CA ALA A 123 -4.18 -7.06 11.98
C ALA A 123 -4.02 -5.67 12.62
N MET A 124 -4.86 -5.36 13.63
CA MET A 124 -4.75 -4.13 14.41
C MET A 124 -3.39 -4.00 15.09
N ASN A 125 -2.89 -5.04 15.75
CA ASN A 125 -1.58 -5.00 16.40
C ASN A 125 -0.44 -4.88 15.38
N ASP A 126 -0.54 -5.61 14.28
CA ASP A 126 0.46 -5.59 13.21
C ASP A 126 0.60 -4.19 12.60
N CYS A 127 -0.49 -3.43 12.40
CA CYS A 127 -0.42 -2.12 11.77
C CYS A 127 0.33 -1.06 12.61
N PHE A 128 0.55 -1.31 13.92
CA PHE A 128 1.37 -0.46 14.79
C PHE A 128 2.87 -0.81 14.76
N VAL A 129 3.31 -1.72 13.88
CA VAL A 129 4.74 -1.91 13.61
C VAL A 129 5.36 -0.61 13.11
N ILE A 130 6.50 -0.19 13.68
CA ILE A 130 7.13 1.07 13.27
C ILE A 130 7.59 1.05 11.80
N ALA A 131 7.82 -0.12 11.22
CA ALA A 131 8.12 -0.27 9.81
C ALA A 131 6.99 0.21 8.87
N ASN A 132 5.75 0.32 9.36
CA ASN A 132 4.59 0.89 8.65
C ASN A 132 4.51 2.43 8.74
N MET A 133 5.44 3.07 9.45
CA MET A 133 5.39 4.50 9.77
C MET A 133 6.34 5.32 8.92
N CYS A 134 5.89 6.53 8.55
CA CYS A 134 6.74 7.59 8.02
C CYS A 134 6.66 8.83 8.91
N PRO A 135 7.75 9.65 8.98
CA PRO A 135 7.64 11.00 9.53
C PRO A 135 6.60 11.81 8.76
N GLN A 136 5.54 12.24 9.42
CA GLN A 136 4.46 12.98 8.78
C GLN A 136 4.09 14.22 9.59
N LEU A 137 3.96 15.37 8.95
CA LEU A 137 3.49 16.58 9.62
C LEU A 137 2.05 16.37 10.10
N HIS A 138 1.76 16.83 11.33
CA HIS A 138 0.45 16.66 11.95
C HIS A 138 -0.69 17.20 11.08
N ASP A 139 -0.51 18.37 10.48
CA ASP A 139 -1.52 19.01 9.63
C ASP A 139 -1.83 18.22 8.36
N LEU A 140 -0.89 17.43 7.85
CA LEU A 140 -1.15 16.49 6.76
C LEU A 140 -1.78 15.21 7.28
N ASN A 141 -1.18 14.59 8.29
CA ASN A 141 -1.58 13.30 8.84
C ASN A 141 -3.03 13.31 9.35
N SER A 142 -3.40 14.29 10.19
CA SER A 142 -4.75 14.46 10.73
C SER A 142 -5.69 15.27 9.83
N GLY A 143 -5.20 15.72 8.68
CA GLY A 143 -5.93 16.53 7.70
C GLY A 143 -6.26 15.79 6.42
N ALA A 144 -5.63 16.20 5.32
CA ALA A 144 -5.93 15.68 3.98
C ALA A 144 -5.65 14.18 3.84
N TRP A 145 -4.61 13.66 4.50
CA TRP A 145 -4.29 12.23 4.48
C TRP A 145 -5.39 11.40 5.14
N GLN A 146 -5.82 11.76 6.35
CA GLN A 146 -6.94 11.10 7.04
C GLN A 146 -8.25 11.21 6.26
N THR A 147 -8.50 12.36 5.62
CA THR A 147 -9.70 12.55 4.76
C THR A 147 -9.70 11.58 3.59
N LEU A 148 -8.53 11.33 2.96
CA LEU A 148 -8.41 10.32 1.89
C LEU A 148 -8.65 8.91 2.44
N GLU A 149 -8.11 8.55 3.59
CA GLU A 149 -8.35 7.26 4.26
C GLU A 149 -9.85 7.01 4.54
N ASP A 150 -10.58 8.05 4.98
CA ASP A 150 -12.02 7.97 5.17
C ASP A 150 -12.77 7.71 3.85
N LYS A 151 -12.29 8.28 2.74
CA LYS A 151 -12.83 8.03 1.40
C LYS A 151 -12.52 6.63 0.89
N GLU A 152 -11.33 6.13 1.10
CA GLU A 152 -10.92 4.75 0.74
C GLU A 152 -11.88 3.73 1.36
N ARG A 153 -12.20 3.89 2.64
CA ARG A 153 -13.19 3.04 3.32
C ARG A 153 -14.60 3.16 2.73
N GLN A 154 -15.02 4.37 2.32
CA GLN A 154 -16.31 4.55 1.63
C GLN A 154 -16.32 3.85 0.29
N TRP A 155 -15.22 3.94 -0.49
CA TRP A 155 -15.07 3.28 -1.78
C TRP A 155 -15.04 1.75 -1.63
N ALA A 156 -14.30 1.21 -0.67
CA ALA A 156 -14.30 -0.23 -0.38
C ALA A 156 -15.70 -0.75 -0.02
N LYS A 157 -16.47 0.01 0.79
CA LYS A 157 -17.88 -0.32 1.09
C LYS A 157 -18.75 -0.34 -0.15
N ARG A 158 -18.58 0.59 -1.07
CA ARG A 158 -19.39 0.70 -2.29
C ARG A 158 -18.98 -0.36 -3.33
N ASP A 159 -17.70 -0.51 -3.58
CA ASP A 159 -17.14 -1.25 -4.72
C ASP A 159 -16.72 -2.69 -4.35
N SER A 160 -17.04 -3.14 -3.15
CA SER A 160 -16.70 -4.45 -2.55
C SER A 160 -15.28 -4.56 -2.02
N ALA A 161 -14.31 -4.01 -2.69
CA ALA A 161 -12.93 -3.91 -2.27
C ALA A 161 -12.20 -2.77 -2.98
N VAL A 162 -11.10 -2.34 -2.38
CA VAL A 162 -10.09 -1.47 -3.02
C VAL A 162 -8.71 -2.04 -2.71
N TRP A 163 -7.87 -2.18 -3.75
CA TRP A 163 -6.44 -2.42 -3.59
C TRP A 163 -5.74 -1.08 -3.41
N ILE A 164 -4.86 -0.99 -2.43
CA ILE A 164 -4.22 0.27 -2.06
C ILE A 164 -2.72 0.05 -1.90
N VAL A 165 -1.93 0.94 -2.47
CA VAL A 165 -0.50 1.05 -2.19
C VAL A 165 -0.21 2.49 -1.77
N ALA A 166 0.43 2.66 -0.62
CA ALA A 166 0.84 3.96 -0.10
C ALA A 166 2.32 4.00 0.23
N GLY A 167 2.93 5.15 0.10
CA GLY A 167 4.34 5.30 0.45
C GLY A 167 4.84 6.73 0.39
N PRO A 168 6.08 6.95 0.89
CA PRO A 168 6.76 8.23 0.81
C PRO A 168 7.37 8.45 -0.58
N ILE A 169 7.49 9.71 -0.97
CA ILE A 169 8.24 10.17 -2.13
C ILE A 169 9.46 10.94 -1.63
N TYR A 170 10.63 10.54 -2.13
CA TYR A 170 11.91 11.19 -1.86
C TYR A 170 12.50 11.77 -3.12
N SER A 171 12.89 13.03 -3.05
CA SER A 171 13.71 13.70 -4.07
C SER A 171 15.14 13.88 -3.59
N LYS A 172 16.05 14.29 -4.48
CA LYS A 172 17.42 14.65 -4.11
C LYS A 172 17.48 15.91 -3.21
N ALA A 173 16.43 16.73 -3.22
CA ALA A 173 16.32 17.92 -2.38
C ALA A 173 15.90 17.58 -0.93
N ASP A 174 15.34 16.38 -0.68
CA ASP A 174 14.88 15.97 0.64
C ASP A 174 16.06 15.47 1.49
N THR A 175 16.77 16.40 2.11
CA THR A 175 17.97 16.15 2.92
C THR A 175 17.70 16.20 4.42
N THR A 176 16.45 16.27 4.84
CA THR A 176 16.06 16.28 6.25
C THR A 176 16.04 14.87 6.82
N TYR A 177 16.70 14.71 7.97
CA TYR A 177 16.76 13.45 8.74
C TYR A 177 16.60 13.73 10.22
N PHE A 178 16.05 12.77 10.96
CA PHE A 178 16.13 12.82 12.42
C PHE A 178 17.61 12.74 12.85
N GLU A 179 18.03 13.64 13.73
CA GLU A 179 19.47 13.77 14.07
C GLU A 179 20.09 12.47 14.59
N SER A 180 19.44 11.82 15.54
CA SER A 180 19.97 10.62 16.21
C SER A 180 19.75 9.35 15.42
N SER A 181 18.53 9.13 14.95
CA SER A 181 18.09 7.85 14.35
C SER A 181 18.28 7.81 12.83
N LYS A 182 18.58 8.95 12.20
CA LYS A 182 18.76 9.04 10.74
C LYS A 182 17.54 8.61 9.91
N VAL A 183 16.35 8.67 10.49
CA VAL A 183 15.11 8.48 9.73
C VAL A 183 14.95 9.62 8.74
N ARG A 184 14.80 9.31 7.46
CA ARG A 184 14.65 10.31 6.41
C ARG A 184 13.23 10.86 6.40
N VAL A 185 13.09 12.16 6.27
CA VAL A 185 11.81 12.85 6.15
C VAL A 185 11.47 12.97 4.67
N PRO A 186 10.31 12.45 4.20
CA PRO A 186 9.90 12.54 2.80
C PRO A 186 9.42 13.95 2.43
N GLY A 187 9.54 14.30 1.14
CA GLY A 187 9.03 15.56 0.60
C GLY A 187 7.55 15.49 0.19
N ALA A 188 7.05 14.28 -0.07
CA ALA A 188 5.65 14.04 -0.42
C ALA A 188 5.26 12.59 -0.09
N PHE A 189 3.97 12.30 -0.24
CA PHE A 189 3.41 10.95 -0.10
C PHE A 189 2.50 10.62 -1.27
N PHE A 190 2.47 9.35 -1.67
CA PHE A 190 1.53 8.86 -2.67
C PHE A 190 0.56 7.84 -2.08
N LYS A 191 -0.61 7.73 -2.70
CA LYS A 191 -1.50 6.57 -2.63
C LYS A 191 -1.98 6.25 -4.03
N VAL A 192 -1.90 4.98 -4.42
CA VAL A 192 -2.48 4.46 -5.65
C VAL A 192 -3.55 3.43 -5.29
N LEU A 193 -4.68 3.49 -5.99
CA LEU A 193 -5.87 2.72 -5.67
C LEU A 193 -6.46 2.10 -6.93
N VAL A 194 -6.90 0.84 -6.82
CA VAL A 194 -7.68 0.17 -7.86
C VAL A 194 -8.93 -0.47 -7.22
N ALA A 195 -10.08 -0.28 -7.85
CA ALA A 195 -11.31 -1.02 -7.55
C ALA A 195 -11.39 -2.23 -8.52
N PRO A 196 -10.85 -3.42 -8.13
CA PRO A 196 -10.55 -4.50 -9.06
C PRO A 196 -11.77 -5.33 -9.45
N TYR A 197 -12.80 -5.40 -8.59
CA TYR A 197 -13.94 -6.31 -8.75
C TYR A 197 -15.16 -5.67 -9.42
N LEU A 198 -15.00 -4.48 -9.96
CA LEU A 198 -16.02 -3.87 -10.80
C LEU A 198 -16.04 -4.55 -12.17
N LYS A 199 -17.19 -4.52 -12.85
CA LYS A 199 -17.29 -4.99 -14.24
C LYS A 199 -16.25 -4.30 -15.14
N GLU A 200 -15.99 -3.04 -14.85
CA GLU A 200 -14.91 -2.26 -15.42
C GLU A 200 -14.03 -1.75 -14.29
N PRO A 201 -12.90 -2.40 -14.02
CA PRO A 201 -11.93 -1.94 -13.05
C PRO A 201 -11.50 -0.50 -13.32
N ARG A 202 -11.25 0.25 -12.26
CA ARG A 202 -10.81 1.64 -12.35
C ARG A 202 -9.72 1.94 -11.34
N GLY A 203 -8.78 2.80 -11.76
CA GLY A 203 -7.68 3.27 -10.95
C GLY A 203 -7.79 4.75 -10.64
N ILE A 204 -7.09 5.19 -9.62
CA ILE A 204 -6.82 6.59 -9.27
C ILE A 204 -5.58 6.65 -8.40
N ALA A 205 -4.85 7.74 -8.47
CA ALA A 205 -3.73 8.00 -7.57
C ALA A 205 -3.83 9.40 -6.96
N PHE A 206 -3.11 9.59 -5.86
CA PHE A 206 -3.01 10.88 -5.17
C PHE A 206 -1.55 11.13 -4.80
N VAL A 207 -1.13 12.38 -4.93
CA VAL A 207 0.18 12.86 -4.46
C VAL A 207 -0.04 14.07 -3.56
N TYR A 208 0.31 13.95 -2.30
CA TYR A 208 0.25 15.03 -1.32
C TYR A 208 1.64 15.53 -0.99
N PRO A 209 1.94 16.82 -1.19
CA PRO A 209 3.18 17.41 -0.68
C PRO A 209 3.21 17.32 0.85
N HIS A 210 4.40 17.18 1.42
CA HIS A 210 4.58 17.05 2.88
C HIS A 210 4.41 18.40 3.59
N MET A 211 3.19 18.92 3.54
CA MET A 211 2.77 20.19 4.14
C MET A 211 1.28 20.16 4.47
N LYS A 212 0.76 21.22 5.09
CA LYS A 212 -0.69 21.39 5.22
C LYS A 212 -1.32 21.51 3.83
N CYS A 213 -2.24 20.60 3.52
CA CYS A 213 -2.98 20.55 2.28
C CYS A 213 -4.40 21.04 2.51
N SER A 214 -4.75 22.20 1.96
CA SER A 214 -6.04 22.89 2.16
C SER A 214 -6.91 22.94 0.89
N GLY A 215 -6.44 22.37 -0.22
CA GLY A 215 -7.20 22.24 -1.47
C GLY A 215 -8.26 21.14 -1.42
N ASN A 216 -9.04 21.03 -2.49
CA ASN A 216 -9.95 19.89 -2.64
C ASN A 216 -9.15 18.61 -2.90
N MET A 217 -9.67 17.45 -2.50
CA MET A 217 -9.02 16.15 -2.75
C MET A 217 -8.71 15.95 -4.23
N GLN A 218 -9.57 16.42 -5.13
CA GLN A 218 -9.38 16.34 -6.57
C GLN A 218 -8.11 17.06 -7.06
N ASP A 219 -7.66 18.10 -6.37
CA ASP A 219 -6.48 18.88 -6.74
C ASP A 219 -5.18 18.09 -6.57
N TYR A 220 -5.23 17.01 -5.79
CA TYR A 220 -4.11 16.08 -5.51
C TYR A 220 -4.24 14.77 -6.27
N ALA A 221 -5.34 14.58 -7.03
CA ALA A 221 -5.57 13.37 -7.81
C ALA A 221 -4.78 13.38 -9.11
N THR A 222 -4.28 12.20 -9.50
CA THR A 222 -3.52 11.99 -10.74
C THR A 222 -3.73 10.55 -11.24
N THR A 223 -3.07 10.18 -12.33
CA THR A 223 -3.03 8.80 -12.84
C THR A 223 -2.01 7.98 -12.06
N ILE A 224 -2.14 6.66 -12.09
CA ILE A 224 -1.14 5.73 -11.53
C ILE A 224 0.17 5.88 -12.32
N ASP A 225 0.12 5.96 -13.67
CA ASP A 225 1.28 6.21 -14.54
C ASP A 225 2.13 7.42 -14.08
N GLU A 226 1.49 8.51 -13.60
CA GLU A 226 2.25 9.66 -13.12
C GLU A 226 2.97 9.37 -11.80
N VAL A 227 2.37 8.56 -10.92
CA VAL A 227 3.06 8.13 -9.70
C VAL A 227 4.21 7.17 -10.03
N GLU A 228 4.06 6.29 -11.01
CA GLU A 228 5.12 5.42 -11.52
C GLU A 228 6.32 6.21 -12.04
N LYS A 229 6.06 7.25 -12.83
CA LYS A 229 7.13 8.17 -13.32
C LYS A 229 7.87 8.85 -12.18
N ILE A 230 7.16 9.22 -11.10
CA ILE A 230 7.75 9.89 -9.94
C ILE A 230 8.59 8.90 -9.11
N THR A 231 8.09 7.69 -8.88
CA THR A 231 8.68 6.71 -7.96
C THR A 231 9.64 5.74 -8.65
N GLY A 232 9.43 5.50 -9.93
CA GLY A 232 10.08 4.42 -10.69
C GLY A 232 9.52 3.04 -10.35
N PHE A 233 8.42 2.96 -9.61
CA PHE A 233 7.71 1.72 -9.31
C PHE A 233 6.82 1.33 -10.48
N ASP A 234 6.43 0.07 -10.54
CA ASP A 234 5.46 -0.51 -11.46
C ASP A 234 4.37 -1.13 -10.58
N PHE A 235 3.20 -0.51 -10.56
CA PHE A 235 2.12 -0.90 -9.66
C PHE A 235 1.18 -1.90 -10.34
N PHE A 236 0.63 -2.81 -9.56
CA PHE A 236 -0.38 -3.77 -9.99
C PHE A 236 0.02 -4.65 -11.20
N ALA A 237 1.31 -4.82 -11.41
CA ALA A 237 1.93 -5.60 -12.50
C ALA A 237 1.45 -7.07 -12.63
N SER A 238 0.60 -7.53 -11.73
CA SER A 238 -0.07 -8.83 -11.79
C SER A 238 -1.42 -8.79 -12.49
N LEU A 239 -1.94 -7.59 -12.81
CA LEU A 239 -3.14 -7.46 -13.62
C LEU A 239 -2.88 -7.88 -15.07
N PRO A 240 -3.91 -8.35 -15.80
CA PRO A 240 -3.80 -8.49 -17.26
C PRO A 240 -3.44 -7.16 -17.92
N ASP A 241 -2.51 -7.17 -18.87
CA ASP A 241 -1.91 -5.97 -19.50
C ASP A 241 -2.92 -4.92 -20.00
N ASP A 242 -4.06 -5.37 -20.52
CA ASP A 242 -5.14 -4.49 -21.01
C ASP A 242 -5.90 -3.81 -19.87
N ILE A 243 -6.07 -4.48 -18.74
CA ILE A 243 -6.70 -3.93 -17.52
C ILE A 243 -5.71 -3.01 -16.83
N GLU A 244 -4.46 -3.44 -16.62
CA GLU A 244 -3.37 -2.66 -16.04
C GLU A 244 -3.24 -1.32 -16.75
N LYS A 245 -3.00 -1.34 -18.05
CA LYS A 245 -2.90 -0.13 -18.86
C LYS A 245 -4.09 0.80 -18.73
N LYS A 246 -5.32 0.26 -18.64
CA LYS A 246 -6.53 1.06 -18.51
C LYS A 246 -6.62 1.75 -17.14
N VAL A 247 -6.36 1.01 -16.05
CA VAL A 247 -6.48 1.54 -14.69
C VAL A 247 -5.37 2.52 -14.34
N GLU A 248 -4.22 2.42 -15.00
CA GLU A 248 -3.04 3.25 -14.73
C GLU A 248 -3.02 4.55 -15.53
N SER A 249 -3.43 4.50 -16.80
CA SER A 249 -3.32 5.65 -17.71
C SER A 249 -4.41 6.70 -17.55
N THR A 250 -5.54 6.38 -16.91
CA THR A 250 -6.69 7.28 -16.82
C THR A 250 -7.37 7.21 -15.45
N PHE A 251 -7.96 8.32 -15.01
CA PHE A 251 -8.84 8.33 -13.86
C PHE A 251 -10.01 9.29 -14.08
N SER A 252 -11.12 9.04 -13.36
CA SER A 252 -12.26 9.94 -13.26
C SER A 252 -12.60 10.16 -11.80
N PHE A 253 -12.24 11.31 -11.26
CA PHE A 253 -12.55 11.65 -9.87
C PHE A 253 -14.06 11.60 -9.58
N THR A 254 -14.88 12.00 -10.58
CA THR A 254 -16.34 11.94 -10.48
C THR A 254 -16.83 10.50 -10.27
N ASP A 255 -16.25 9.51 -10.96
CA ASP A 255 -16.64 8.10 -10.83
C ASP A 255 -16.23 7.51 -9.49
N TRP A 256 -15.13 7.98 -8.92
CA TRP A 256 -14.72 7.63 -7.57
C TRP A 256 -15.57 8.30 -6.49
N ASN A 257 -16.16 9.45 -6.76
CA ASN A 257 -16.87 10.25 -5.75
C ASN A 257 -18.42 10.21 -5.88
N ARG A 258 -18.94 9.31 -6.69
CA ARG A 258 -20.39 9.03 -6.81
C ARG A 258 -20.94 8.33 -5.59
#